data_1c444e1461517cbc13346b069d89e666
#
_entry.id   1c444e1461517cbc13346b069d89e666
#
_cell.length_a   1.000
_cell.length_b   1.000
_cell.length_c   1.000
_cell.angle_alpha   90.00
_cell.angle_beta   90.00
_cell.angle_gamma   90.00
#
_symmetry.space_group_name_H-M   'P 1'
#
loop_
_entity.id
_entity.type
_entity.pdbx_description
1 polymer ?
#
loop_
_entity_poly.entity_id
_entity_poly.type
_entity_poly.pdbx_seq_one_letter_code
_entity_poly.pdbx_strand_id
1 'polypeptide(L)'
;YGIDPEVIVVGGASAGGVSSLIAGDIQFLTGGGGAVINAALNGADVVMVASIVNKGVQRVMARANLKRPEDLKGKRIGVTRLGASSHMVLLLMLRAWKMNSTDVQAIQVGSSPAMMAALEKGGIDAAVLTEPTFFIAEDLGYRVLADLADMDIYYLHSMIDTTRAFLRSHPDLATRFIKAYVEGIAYFKKNRQESVEVMKKKLRTAPAQTKYLERSYALYASGYFENAPYPSLKGASSVLEFLSRDNPRARSADPKSVIDASIVKELDDSGFIKKLYE
;
A
#
# COMPACT_ATOMS: atom_id res chain seq x y z
N TYR A 1 -7.60 24.71 5.27
CA TYR A 1 -7.11 24.92 3.88
C TYR A 1 -8.22 25.28 2.89
N GLY A 2 -9.47 25.44 3.35
CA GLY A 2 -10.61 25.82 2.50
C GLY A 2 -10.95 24.81 1.41
N ILE A 3 -10.78 23.53 1.72
CA ILE A 3 -11.17 22.39 0.86
C ILE A 3 -12.25 21.60 1.60
N ASP A 4 -13.34 21.29 0.90
CA ASP A 4 -14.37 20.35 1.36
C ASP A 4 -14.28 19.07 0.52
N PRO A 5 -13.55 18.04 1.00
CA PRO A 5 -13.29 16.85 0.20
C PRO A 5 -14.45 15.86 0.27
N GLU A 6 -14.95 15.43 -0.88
CA GLU A 6 -15.78 14.25 -0.98
C GLU A 6 -14.89 13.00 -1.07
N VAL A 7 -15.05 12.06 -0.12
CA VAL A 7 -14.28 10.82 -0.09
C VAL A 7 -15.13 9.67 -0.60
N ILE A 8 -14.76 9.16 -1.77
CA ILE A 8 -15.42 8.03 -2.44
C ILE A 8 -14.57 6.78 -2.21
N VAL A 9 -15.16 5.75 -1.58
CA VAL A 9 -14.48 4.46 -1.39
C VAL A 9 -14.81 3.53 -2.55
N VAL A 10 -13.83 3.31 -3.42
CA VAL A 10 -13.95 2.38 -4.55
C VAL A 10 -13.38 1.03 -4.13
N GLY A 11 -14.24 0.04 -3.89
CA GLY A 11 -13.83 -1.28 -3.42
C GLY A 11 -12.94 -2.02 -4.43
N GLY A 12 -11.75 -2.46 -3.97
CA GLY A 12 -10.94 -3.50 -4.63
C GLY A 12 -10.23 -3.12 -5.93
N ALA A 13 -10.24 -1.86 -6.35
CA ALA A 13 -9.88 -1.58 -7.74
C ALA A 13 -9.00 -0.34 -7.92
N SER A 14 -7.70 -0.51 -7.72
CA SER A 14 -6.74 0.47 -8.23
C SER A 14 -6.97 0.81 -9.72
N ALA A 15 -7.36 -0.17 -10.55
CA ALA A 15 -7.63 0.04 -11.98
C ALA A 15 -8.89 0.91 -12.22
N GLY A 16 -9.99 0.66 -11.50
CA GLY A 16 -11.21 1.48 -11.60
C GLY A 16 -10.98 2.93 -11.15
N GLY A 17 -10.27 3.10 -10.03
CA GLY A 17 -9.87 4.43 -9.54
C GLY A 17 -9.00 5.19 -10.53
N VAL A 18 -8.04 4.52 -11.18
CA VAL A 18 -7.21 5.15 -12.22
C VAL A 18 -8.06 5.59 -13.42
N SER A 19 -9.05 4.80 -13.82
CA SER A 19 -9.97 5.18 -14.90
C SER A 19 -10.78 6.42 -14.52
N SER A 20 -11.33 6.50 -13.31
CA SER A 20 -12.05 7.70 -12.84
C SER A 20 -11.15 8.93 -12.72
N LEU A 21 -9.86 8.74 -12.34
CA LEU A 21 -8.88 9.81 -12.31
C LEU A 21 -8.60 10.36 -13.70
N ILE A 22 -8.44 9.49 -14.71
CA ILE A 22 -8.22 9.86 -16.12
C ILE A 22 -9.45 10.55 -16.70
N ALA A 23 -10.66 10.09 -16.34
CA ALA A 23 -11.92 10.70 -16.77
C ALA A 23 -12.17 12.09 -16.13
N GLY A 24 -11.47 12.40 -15.01
CA GLY A 24 -11.68 13.63 -14.27
C GLY A 24 -12.82 13.56 -13.23
N ASP A 25 -13.40 12.38 -13.04
CA ASP A 25 -14.46 12.16 -12.04
C ASP A 25 -13.94 12.38 -10.61
N ILE A 26 -12.66 12.11 -10.39
CA ILE A 26 -11.94 12.37 -9.14
C ILE A 26 -10.66 13.15 -9.44
N GLN A 27 -10.24 13.99 -8.49
CA GLN A 27 -9.04 14.83 -8.62
C GLN A 27 -7.80 14.15 -8.04
N PHE A 28 -8.00 13.37 -7.00
CA PHE A 28 -6.95 12.59 -6.34
C PHE A 28 -7.42 11.15 -6.14
N LEU A 29 -6.50 10.22 -6.33
CA LEU A 29 -6.70 8.81 -6.05
C LEU A 29 -5.74 8.38 -4.94
N THR A 30 -6.19 7.53 -4.03
CA THR A 30 -5.29 6.78 -3.16
C THR A 30 -5.29 5.32 -3.59
N GLY A 31 -4.11 4.81 -3.95
CA GLY A 31 -4.01 3.45 -4.47
C GLY A 31 -2.58 2.92 -4.51
N GLY A 32 -2.42 1.66 -4.91
CA GLY A 32 -1.12 1.05 -5.11
C GLY A 32 -0.42 1.60 -6.36
N GLY A 33 0.86 1.98 -6.23
CA GLY A 33 1.63 2.59 -7.32
C GLY A 33 1.74 1.74 -8.58
N GLY A 34 1.57 0.42 -8.49
CA GLY A 34 1.61 -0.47 -9.64
C GLY A 34 0.54 -0.18 -10.71
N ALA A 35 -0.68 0.18 -10.28
CA ALA A 35 -1.76 0.51 -11.20
C ALA A 35 -1.49 1.83 -11.96
N VAL A 36 -0.99 2.84 -11.23
CA VAL A 36 -0.64 4.15 -11.80
C VAL A 36 0.54 4.02 -12.77
N ILE A 37 1.58 3.28 -12.38
CA ILE A 37 2.73 3.02 -13.25
C ILE A 37 2.28 2.31 -14.53
N ASN A 38 1.45 1.27 -14.42
CA ASN A 38 0.95 0.56 -15.60
C ASN A 38 0.11 1.45 -16.52
N ALA A 39 -0.73 2.33 -15.96
CA ALA A 39 -1.49 3.30 -16.74
C ALA A 39 -0.59 4.32 -17.45
N ALA A 40 0.41 4.85 -16.74
CA ALA A 40 1.39 5.79 -17.32
C ALA A 40 2.20 5.16 -18.46
N LEU A 41 2.62 3.89 -18.32
CA LEU A 41 3.29 3.13 -19.38
C LEU A 41 2.41 2.96 -20.63
N ASN A 42 1.09 2.98 -20.46
CA ASN A 42 0.13 2.94 -21.55
C ASN A 42 -0.29 4.34 -22.07
N GLY A 43 0.39 5.39 -21.63
CA GLY A 43 0.22 6.76 -22.12
C GLY A 43 -0.80 7.59 -21.34
N ALA A 44 -1.29 7.13 -20.19
CA ALA A 44 -2.16 7.93 -19.35
C ALA A 44 -1.39 9.08 -18.67
N ASP A 45 -2.01 10.27 -18.58
CA ASP A 45 -1.43 11.45 -17.91
C ASP A 45 -1.63 11.38 -16.40
N VAL A 46 -1.08 10.34 -15.78
CA VAL A 46 -1.17 10.10 -14.33
C VAL A 46 0.20 10.13 -13.66
N VAL A 47 0.25 10.57 -12.41
CA VAL A 47 1.50 10.75 -11.67
C VAL A 47 1.27 10.61 -10.16
N MET A 48 2.24 10.04 -9.48
CA MET A 48 2.29 9.97 -8.01
C MET A 48 2.85 11.26 -7.44
N VAL A 49 2.11 11.93 -6.55
CA VAL A 49 2.51 13.24 -5.99
C VAL A 49 2.95 13.17 -4.53
N ALA A 50 2.48 12.17 -3.80
CA ALA A 50 2.93 11.89 -2.44
C ALA A 50 2.81 10.39 -2.13
N SER A 51 3.53 9.93 -1.12
CA SER A 51 3.34 8.57 -0.58
C SER A 51 2.38 8.59 0.61
N ILE A 52 1.62 7.52 0.74
CA ILE A 52 0.96 7.17 2.01
C ILE A 52 1.85 6.15 2.71
N VAL A 53 2.21 5.07 2.01
CA VAL A 53 3.10 4.03 2.51
C VAL A 53 4.02 3.54 1.39
N ASN A 54 5.31 3.77 1.55
CA ASN A 54 6.38 3.35 0.61
C ASN A 54 6.87 1.91 0.84
N LYS A 55 6.34 1.22 1.85
CA LYS A 55 6.75 -0.13 2.23
C LYS A 55 5.59 -1.10 2.03
N GLY A 56 5.90 -2.36 1.86
CA GLY A 56 4.86 -3.37 1.95
C GLY A 56 4.38 -3.53 3.40
N VAL A 57 3.08 -3.64 3.55
CA VAL A 57 2.42 -3.81 4.86
C VAL A 57 1.92 -5.24 5.07
N GLN A 58 2.23 -6.13 4.12
CA GLN A 58 1.74 -7.51 4.15
C GLN A 58 2.67 -8.42 4.94
N ARG A 59 2.06 -9.41 5.61
CA ARG A 59 2.74 -10.54 6.21
C ARG A 59 2.33 -11.85 5.56
N VAL A 60 3.26 -12.78 5.41
CA VAL A 60 2.94 -14.16 5.11
C VAL A 60 2.66 -14.86 6.43
N MET A 61 1.38 -15.14 6.66
CA MET A 61 0.91 -15.90 7.81
C MET A 61 0.72 -17.37 7.42
N ALA A 62 1.27 -18.29 8.20
CA ALA A 62 1.28 -19.70 7.88
C ALA A 62 0.84 -20.54 9.08
N ARG A 63 0.45 -21.80 8.84
CA ARG A 63 0.20 -22.79 9.88
C ARG A 63 1.46 -22.99 10.72
N ALA A 64 1.29 -23.25 12.01
CA ALA A 64 2.37 -23.35 12.98
C ALA A 64 3.47 -24.38 12.63
N ASN A 65 3.13 -25.41 11.84
CA ASN A 65 4.08 -26.43 11.39
C ASN A 65 4.99 -25.97 10.24
N LEU A 66 4.65 -24.87 9.56
CA LEU A 66 5.49 -24.25 8.50
C LEU A 66 6.39 -23.23 9.17
N LYS A 67 7.68 -23.51 9.23
CA LYS A 67 8.63 -22.73 10.06
C LYS A 67 9.58 -21.88 9.23
N ARG A 68 9.81 -22.24 7.98
CA ARG A 68 10.75 -21.58 7.07
C ARG A 68 10.12 -21.37 5.70
N PRO A 69 10.62 -20.42 4.91
CA PRO A 69 10.13 -20.19 3.54
C PRO A 69 10.09 -21.46 2.68
N GLU A 70 11.09 -22.33 2.81
CA GLU A 70 11.19 -23.55 2.03
C GLU A 70 10.04 -24.54 2.33
N ASP A 71 9.45 -24.46 3.51
CA ASP A 71 8.30 -25.30 3.88
C ASP A 71 7.03 -24.95 3.08
N LEU A 72 7.04 -23.80 2.36
CA LEU A 72 5.97 -23.41 1.44
C LEU A 72 5.97 -24.17 0.13
N LYS A 73 7.02 -24.95 -0.21
CA LYS A 73 7.06 -25.72 -1.45
C LYS A 73 5.88 -26.67 -1.53
N GLY A 74 5.16 -26.61 -2.67
CA GLY A 74 3.94 -27.39 -2.91
C GLY A 74 2.71 -26.94 -2.11
N LYS A 75 2.79 -25.88 -1.30
CA LYS A 75 1.68 -25.43 -0.45
C LYS A 75 0.78 -24.42 -1.18
N ARG A 76 -0.48 -24.37 -0.73
CA ARG A 76 -1.50 -23.44 -1.19
C ARG A 76 -1.38 -22.13 -0.41
N ILE A 77 -1.14 -21.03 -1.11
CA ILE A 77 -0.97 -19.72 -0.49
C ILE A 77 -2.08 -18.79 -0.97
N GLY A 78 -2.88 -18.32 -0.03
CA GLY A 78 -3.99 -17.40 -0.30
C GLY A 78 -3.50 -16.01 -0.68
N VAL A 79 -4.06 -15.49 -1.78
CA VAL A 79 -3.91 -14.11 -2.24
C VAL A 79 -5.29 -13.51 -2.55
N THR A 80 -5.39 -12.18 -2.57
CA THR A 80 -6.68 -11.53 -2.85
C THR A 80 -7.17 -11.84 -4.26
N ARG A 81 -6.32 -11.60 -5.25
CA ARG A 81 -6.54 -11.90 -6.67
C ARG A 81 -5.19 -12.10 -7.34
N LEU A 82 -5.13 -13.01 -8.31
CA LEU A 82 -3.95 -13.18 -9.15
C LEU A 82 -3.68 -11.88 -9.93
N GLY A 83 -2.42 -11.44 -9.94
CA GLY A 83 -1.99 -10.15 -10.50
C GLY A 83 -2.23 -8.92 -9.60
N ALA A 84 -2.96 -9.04 -8.48
CA ALA A 84 -3.14 -7.95 -7.54
C ALA A 84 -1.96 -7.81 -6.55
N SER A 85 -2.01 -6.78 -5.69
CA SER A 85 -0.94 -6.42 -4.75
C SER A 85 -0.44 -7.59 -3.90
N SER A 86 -1.34 -8.38 -3.29
CA SER A 86 -0.94 -9.52 -2.45
C SER A 86 -0.24 -10.63 -3.25
N HIS A 87 -0.65 -10.86 -4.51
CA HIS A 87 0.05 -11.80 -5.40
C HIS A 87 1.43 -11.27 -5.79
N MET A 88 1.52 -9.99 -6.14
CA MET A 88 2.81 -9.35 -6.44
C MET A 88 3.76 -9.44 -5.24
N VAL A 89 3.27 -9.13 -4.04
CA VAL A 89 4.05 -9.25 -2.80
C VAL A 89 4.53 -10.68 -2.57
N LEU A 90 3.67 -11.68 -2.77
CA LEU A 90 4.07 -13.09 -2.69
C LEU A 90 5.24 -13.39 -3.64
N LEU A 91 5.13 -12.95 -4.91
CA LEU A 91 6.19 -13.18 -5.90
C LEU A 91 7.51 -12.48 -5.53
N LEU A 92 7.44 -11.26 -4.97
CA LEU A 92 8.63 -10.54 -4.49
C LEU A 92 9.29 -11.27 -3.31
N MET A 93 8.49 -11.76 -2.36
CA MET A 93 9.00 -12.55 -1.22
C MET A 93 9.62 -13.87 -1.67
N LEU A 94 8.96 -14.62 -2.56
CA LEU A 94 9.51 -15.86 -3.12
C LEU A 94 10.86 -15.60 -3.78
N ARG A 95 10.97 -14.52 -4.57
CA ARG A 95 12.25 -14.14 -5.20
C ARG A 95 13.33 -13.82 -4.16
N ALA A 96 13.00 -13.05 -3.12
CA ALA A 96 13.96 -12.74 -2.03
C ALA A 96 14.44 -14.02 -1.32
N TRP A 97 13.59 -15.04 -1.22
CA TRP A 97 13.93 -16.36 -0.69
C TRP A 97 14.59 -17.30 -1.71
N LYS A 98 14.88 -16.83 -2.94
CA LYS A 98 15.43 -17.63 -4.05
C LYS A 98 14.53 -18.81 -4.42
N MET A 99 13.24 -18.63 -4.28
CA MET A 99 12.20 -19.59 -4.70
C MET A 99 11.54 -19.14 -6.00
N ASN A 100 11.06 -20.11 -6.79
CA ASN A 100 10.30 -19.84 -8.01
C ASN A 100 8.80 -19.66 -7.69
N SER A 101 8.07 -18.97 -8.55
CA SER A 101 6.61 -18.85 -8.43
C SER A 101 5.90 -20.20 -8.56
N THR A 102 6.50 -21.14 -9.28
CA THR A 102 6.02 -22.52 -9.47
C THR A 102 6.26 -23.43 -8.25
N ASP A 103 7.08 -23.00 -7.30
CA ASP A 103 7.31 -23.77 -6.06
C ASP A 103 6.08 -23.76 -5.14
N VAL A 104 5.12 -22.86 -5.35
CA VAL A 104 3.91 -22.71 -4.53
C VAL A 104 2.66 -22.66 -5.39
N GLN A 105 1.50 -22.88 -4.78
CA GLN A 105 0.19 -22.75 -5.44
C GLN A 105 -0.48 -21.46 -4.94
N ALA A 106 -0.45 -20.37 -5.71
CA ALA A 106 -1.18 -19.15 -5.38
C ALA A 106 -2.69 -19.37 -5.61
N ILE A 107 -3.49 -19.26 -4.55
CA ILE A 107 -4.95 -19.47 -4.57
C ILE A 107 -5.64 -18.12 -4.41
N GLN A 108 -6.47 -17.75 -5.39
CA GLN A 108 -7.30 -16.56 -5.28
C GLN A 108 -8.44 -16.81 -4.29
N VAL A 109 -8.49 -16.07 -3.19
CA VAL A 109 -9.48 -16.24 -2.11
C VAL A 109 -10.34 -14.99 -1.91
N GLY A 110 -9.81 -13.81 -2.22
CA GLY A 110 -10.51 -12.53 -2.02
C GLY A 110 -9.88 -11.68 -0.92
N SER A 111 -10.65 -11.25 0.07
CA SER A 111 -10.16 -10.33 1.11
C SER A 111 -9.30 -11.02 2.18
N SER A 112 -8.53 -10.23 2.96
CA SER A 112 -7.77 -10.77 4.10
C SER A 112 -8.64 -11.56 5.11
N PRO A 113 -9.85 -11.12 5.49
CA PRO A 113 -10.74 -11.93 6.31
C PRO A 113 -11.17 -13.25 5.66
N ALA A 114 -11.42 -13.26 4.34
CA ALA A 114 -11.74 -14.49 3.61
C ALA A 114 -10.55 -15.45 3.58
N MET A 115 -9.34 -14.95 3.39
CA MET A 115 -8.10 -15.74 3.47
C MET A 115 -7.89 -16.32 4.86
N MET A 116 -8.18 -15.55 5.92
CA MET A 116 -8.12 -16.04 7.29
C MET A 116 -9.08 -17.21 7.51
N ALA A 117 -10.34 -17.07 7.09
CA ALA A 117 -11.32 -18.15 7.18
C ALA A 117 -10.91 -19.41 6.37
N ALA A 118 -10.30 -19.22 5.18
CA ALA A 118 -9.78 -20.33 4.39
C ALA A 118 -8.59 -21.03 5.07
N LEU A 119 -7.74 -20.27 5.76
CA LEU A 119 -6.61 -20.79 6.53
C LEU A 119 -7.10 -21.62 7.72
N GLU A 120 -8.11 -21.14 8.46
CA GLU A 120 -8.75 -21.86 9.56
C GLU A 120 -9.38 -23.19 9.11
N LYS A 121 -10.13 -23.16 8.00
CA LYS A 121 -10.80 -24.34 7.44
C LYS A 121 -9.87 -25.32 6.70
N GLY A 122 -8.60 -24.97 6.54
CA GLY A 122 -7.65 -25.84 5.83
C GLY A 122 -7.74 -25.78 4.30
N GLY A 123 -8.42 -24.78 3.76
CA GLY A 123 -8.46 -24.55 2.32
C GLY A 123 -7.15 -24.04 1.74
N ILE A 124 -6.35 -23.35 2.56
CA ILE A 124 -5.00 -22.89 2.24
C ILE A 124 -4.03 -23.18 3.41
N ASP A 125 -2.73 -23.14 3.15
CA ASP A 125 -1.69 -23.51 4.10
C ASP A 125 -0.95 -22.27 4.64
N ALA A 126 -0.94 -21.17 3.86
CA ALA A 126 -0.47 -19.85 4.23
C ALA A 126 -1.30 -18.78 3.52
N ALA A 127 -1.18 -17.53 3.94
CA ALA A 127 -1.88 -16.39 3.33
C ALA A 127 -1.06 -15.10 3.41
N VAL A 128 -1.17 -14.25 2.39
CA VAL A 128 -0.60 -12.90 2.38
C VAL A 128 -1.64 -11.94 2.94
N LEU A 129 -1.55 -11.62 4.22
CA LEU A 129 -2.53 -10.83 4.96
C LEU A 129 -2.05 -9.40 5.21
N THR A 130 -3.02 -8.49 5.36
CA THR A 130 -2.83 -7.14 5.86
C THR A 130 -3.40 -7.00 7.28
N GLU A 131 -3.08 -5.90 7.96
CA GLU A 131 -3.73 -5.53 9.22
C GLU A 131 -5.23 -5.23 8.99
N PRO A 132 -6.04 -5.42 9.98
CA PRO A 132 -5.75 -6.00 11.28
C PRO A 132 -5.71 -7.54 11.26
N THR A 133 -5.95 -8.19 10.11
CA THR A 133 -6.18 -9.64 9.98
C THR A 133 -4.94 -10.45 10.36
N PHE A 134 -3.73 -10.00 10.03
CA PHE A 134 -2.54 -10.73 10.45
C PHE A 134 -2.33 -10.69 11.97
N PHE A 135 -2.75 -9.64 12.67
CA PHE A 135 -2.74 -9.62 14.14
C PHE A 135 -3.70 -10.64 14.75
N ILE A 136 -4.88 -10.80 14.10
CA ILE A 136 -5.84 -11.83 14.50
C ILE A 136 -5.22 -13.21 14.29
N ALA A 137 -4.55 -13.42 13.15
CA ALA A 137 -3.86 -14.69 12.87
C ALA A 137 -2.76 -14.98 13.90
N GLU A 138 -1.95 -13.98 14.30
CA GLU A 138 -0.95 -14.14 15.37
C GLU A 138 -1.59 -14.59 16.69
N ASP A 139 -2.67 -13.92 17.11
CA ASP A 139 -3.38 -14.25 18.36
C ASP A 139 -4.00 -15.65 18.32
N LEU A 140 -4.31 -16.18 17.13
CA LEU A 140 -4.79 -17.55 16.91
C LEU A 140 -3.66 -18.59 16.77
N GLY A 141 -2.40 -18.19 16.92
CA GLY A 141 -1.24 -19.07 16.90
C GLY A 141 -0.69 -19.39 15.51
N TYR A 142 -1.13 -18.68 14.46
CA TYR A 142 -0.47 -18.77 13.16
C TYR A 142 0.89 -18.09 13.21
N ARG A 143 1.81 -18.60 12.40
CA ARG A 143 3.19 -18.12 12.38
C ARG A 143 3.37 -17.00 11.34
N VAL A 144 4.05 -15.95 11.73
CA VAL A 144 4.64 -14.99 10.80
C VAL A 144 5.84 -15.65 10.12
N LEU A 145 5.72 -16.02 8.85
CA LEU A 145 6.85 -16.52 8.05
C LEU A 145 7.69 -15.39 7.49
N ALA A 146 7.05 -14.29 7.14
CA ALA A 146 7.71 -13.06 6.73
C ALA A 146 6.83 -11.84 7.02
N ASP A 147 7.49 -10.76 7.37
CA ASP A 147 6.96 -9.40 7.34
C ASP A 147 7.64 -8.66 6.20
N LEU A 148 6.87 -8.15 5.23
CA LEU A 148 7.44 -7.44 4.09
C LEU A 148 8.15 -6.14 4.53
N ALA A 149 7.72 -5.55 5.64
CA ALA A 149 8.33 -4.35 6.19
C ALA A 149 9.77 -4.57 6.69
N ASP A 150 10.10 -5.80 7.09
CA ASP A 150 11.43 -6.20 7.58
C ASP A 150 12.35 -6.71 6.45
N MET A 151 11.81 -6.87 5.24
CA MET A 151 12.58 -7.30 4.07
C MET A 151 13.10 -6.08 3.31
N ASP A 152 14.28 -6.20 2.70
CA ASP A 152 14.81 -5.16 1.78
C ASP A 152 14.06 -5.19 0.44
N ILE A 153 12.74 -5.05 0.52
CA ILE A 153 11.82 -5.02 -0.61
C ILE A 153 11.14 -3.66 -0.64
N TYR A 154 11.49 -2.86 -1.62
CA TYR A 154 10.87 -1.56 -1.86
C TYR A 154 9.57 -1.76 -2.64
N TYR A 155 8.49 -1.19 -2.12
CA TYR A 155 7.17 -1.34 -2.71
C TYR A 155 6.32 -0.10 -2.50
N LEU A 156 5.61 0.33 -3.54
CA LEU A 156 4.68 1.46 -3.50
C LEU A 156 3.29 0.95 -3.07
N HIS A 157 3.11 0.77 -1.76
CA HIS A 157 1.88 0.16 -1.23
C HIS A 157 0.67 1.05 -1.42
N SER A 158 0.79 2.31 -1.04
CA SER A 158 -0.29 3.29 -1.20
C SER A 158 0.30 4.67 -1.47
N MET A 159 -0.17 5.29 -2.55
CA MET A 159 0.28 6.60 -3.04
C MET A 159 -0.90 7.56 -3.10
N ILE A 160 -0.62 8.84 -3.18
CA ILE A 160 -1.55 9.86 -3.64
C ILE A 160 -1.19 10.17 -5.08
N ASP A 161 -2.16 9.97 -5.95
CA ASP A 161 -2.03 10.06 -7.39
C ASP A 161 -2.96 11.15 -7.94
N THR A 162 -2.54 11.80 -9.02
CA THR A 162 -3.35 12.77 -9.75
C THR A 162 -2.95 12.77 -11.24
N THR A 163 -3.51 13.68 -12.03
CA THR A 163 -3.05 13.90 -13.42
C THR A 163 -2.14 15.12 -13.50
N ARG A 164 -1.17 15.11 -14.42
CA ARG A 164 -0.32 16.29 -14.69
C ARG A 164 -1.15 17.46 -15.21
N ALA A 165 -2.24 17.16 -15.95
CA ALA A 165 -3.18 18.18 -16.40
C ALA A 165 -3.81 18.91 -15.21
N PHE A 166 -4.25 18.16 -14.17
CA PHE A 166 -4.81 18.76 -12.96
C PHE A 166 -3.78 19.61 -12.20
N LEU A 167 -2.54 19.13 -12.05
CA LEU A 167 -1.48 19.90 -11.41
C LEU A 167 -1.22 21.24 -12.13
N ARG A 168 -1.25 21.26 -13.47
CA ARG A 168 -1.06 22.49 -14.24
C ARG A 168 -2.26 23.44 -14.15
N SER A 169 -3.48 22.91 -14.15
CA SER A 169 -4.69 23.75 -14.15
C SER A 169 -5.12 24.23 -12.77
N HIS A 170 -4.77 23.47 -11.71
CA HIS A 170 -5.18 23.77 -10.33
C HIS A 170 -4.01 23.65 -9.34
N PRO A 171 -2.86 24.32 -9.57
CA PRO A 171 -1.66 24.15 -8.74
C PRO A 171 -1.89 24.54 -7.27
N ASP A 172 -2.66 25.61 -7.02
CA ASP A 172 -2.99 26.06 -5.67
C ASP A 172 -3.84 25.02 -4.91
N LEU A 173 -4.83 24.43 -5.55
CA LEU A 173 -5.67 23.39 -4.94
C LEU A 173 -4.84 22.12 -4.63
N ALA A 174 -3.98 21.72 -5.55
CA ALA A 174 -3.09 20.58 -5.34
C ALA A 174 -2.13 20.82 -4.16
N THR A 175 -1.54 22.00 -4.08
CA THR A 175 -0.65 22.39 -2.97
C THR A 175 -1.39 22.39 -1.62
N ARG A 176 -2.58 22.98 -1.56
CA ARG A 176 -3.39 23.00 -0.32
C ARG A 176 -3.82 21.60 0.11
N PHE A 177 -4.15 20.72 -0.85
CA PHE A 177 -4.51 19.33 -0.56
C PHE A 177 -3.31 18.56 0.03
N ILE A 178 -2.14 18.60 -0.64
CA ILE A 178 -0.94 17.91 -0.13
C ILE A 178 -0.48 18.50 1.21
N LYS A 179 -0.60 19.80 1.38
CA LYS A 179 -0.28 20.47 2.66
C LYS A 179 -1.17 19.97 3.81
N ALA A 180 -2.50 19.88 3.58
CA ALA A 180 -3.45 19.32 4.53
C ALA A 180 -3.15 17.84 4.83
N TYR A 181 -2.77 17.07 3.81
CA TYR A 181 -2.38 15.67 3.98
C TYR A 181 -1.14 15.51 4.86
N VAL A 182 -0.08 16.28 4.60
CA VAL A 182 1.16 16.26 5.39
C VAL A 182 0.90 16.64 6.85
N GLU A 183 0.07 17.67 7.09
CA GLU A 183 -0.36 18.03 8.44
C GLU A 183 -1.18 16.92 9.10
N GLY A 184 -2.03 16.24 8.32
CA GLY A 184 -2.79 15.06 8.77
C GLY A 184 -1.89 13.91 9.23
N ILE A 185 -0.75 13.67 8.57
CA ILE A 185 0.25 12.68 9.03
C ILE A 185 0.82 13.10 10.40
N ALA A 186 1.20 14.37 10.55
CA ALA A 186 1.75 14.87 11.80
C ALA A 186 0.72 14.80 12.93
N TYR A 187 -0.53 15.18 12.65
CA TYR A 187 -1.64 15.06 13.60
C TYR A 187 -1.85 13.60 14.03
N PHE A 188 -1.92 12.68 13.08
CA PHE A 188 -2.06 11.24 13.35
C PHE A 188 -0.97 10.74 14.30
N LYS A 189 0.28 11.12 14.05
CA LYS A 189 1.42 10.69 14.88
C LYS A 189 1.41 11.29 16.29
N LYS A 190 0.98 12.54 16.43
CA LYS A 190 1.00 13.27 17.70
C LYS A 190 -0.24 13.00 18.58
N ASN A 191 -1.37 12.63 17.97
CA ASN A 191 -2.67 12.53 18.67
C ASN A 191 -3.21 11.09 18.61
N ARG A 192 -2.53 10.17 19.34
CA ARG A 192 -2.86 8.74 19.31
C ARG A 192 -4.33 8.45 19.62
N GLN A 193 -4.84 9.01 20.71
CA GLN A 193 -6.18 8.67 21.20
C GLN A 193 -7.24 9.07 20.17
N GLU A 194 -7.18 10.32 19.69
CA GLU A 194 -8.11 10.85 18.69
C GLU A 194 -8.00 10.09 17.37
N SER A 195 -6.78 9.75 16.95
CA SER A 195 -6.54 9.01 15.72
C SER A 195 -7.14 7.61 15.78
N VAL A 196 -6.99 6.90 16.89
CA VAL A 196 -7.62 5.58 17.10
C VAL A 196 -9.15 5.69 17.12
N GLU A 197 -9.71 6.72 17.76
CA GLU A 197 -11.17 6.93 17.76
C GLU A 197 -11.70 7.25 16.34
N VAL A 198 -10.98 8.03 15.54
CA VAL A 198 -11.31 8.25 14.13
C VAL A 198 -11.26 6.94 13.35
N MET A 199 -10.22 6.12 13.54
CA MET A 199 -10.11 4.79 12.91
C MET A 199 -11.30 3.91 13.30
N LYS A 200 -11.66 3.80 14.59
CA LYS A 200 -12.83 3.04 15.06
C LYS A 200 -14.12 3.47 14.35
N LYS A 201 -14.36 4.77 14.32
CA LYS A 201 -15.57 5.34 13.70
C LYS A 201 -15.63 5.06 12.20
N LYS A 202 -14.52 5.31 11.48
CA LYS A 202 -14.46 5.16 10.02
C LYS A 202 -14.49 3.70 9.57
N LEU A 203 -13.82 2.81 10.28
CA LEU A 203 -13.77 1.38 9.98
C LEU A 203 -14.95 0.60 10.59
N ARG A 204 -15.82 1.25 11.37
CA ARG A 204 -16.95 0.63 12.08
C ARG A 204 -16.54 -0.61 12.88
N THR A 205 -15.41 -0.47 13.59
CA THR A 205 -14.77 -1.58 14.29
C THR A 205 -15.53 -1.95 15.55
N ALA A 206 -15.78 -3.24 15.75
CA ALA A 206 -16.38 -3.76 16.97
C ALA A 206 -15.47 -3.53 18.19
N PRO A 207 -16.02 -3.30 19.40
CA PRO A 207 -15.23 -3.04 20.62
C PRO A 207 -14.15 -4.10 20.89
N ALA A 208 -14.45 -5.39 20.69
CA ALA A 208 -13.52 -6.48 20.86
C ALA A 208 -12.29 -6.43 19.92
N GLN A 209 -12.36 -5.70 18.84
CA GLN A 209 -11.29 -5.56 17.85
C GLN A 209 -10.45 -4.29 18.05
N THR A 210 -10.78 -3.44 19.03
CA THR A 210 -10.07 -2.16 19.27
C THR A 210 -8.56 -2.39 19.51
N LYS A 211 -8.18 -3.46 20.19
CA LYS A 211 -6.77 -3.82 20.42
C LYS A 211 -5.96 -3.95 19.11
N TYR A 212 -6.59 -4.37 18.03
CA TYR A 212 -5.94 -4.51 16.72
C TYR A 212 -5.78 -3.16 16.02
N LEU A 213 -6.71 -2.22 16.22
CA LEU A 213 -6.56 -0.84 15.74
C LEU A 213 -5.41 -0.13 16.44
N GLU A 214 -5.25 -0.34 17.75
CA GLU A 214 -4.11 0.18 18.51
C GLU A 214 -2.78 -0.34 17.96
N ARG A 215 -2.71 -1.63 17.62
CA ARG A 215 -1.53 -2.24 16.99
C ARG A 215 -1.30 -1.69 15.59
N SER A 216 -2.36 -1.52 14.79
CA SER A 216 -2.28 -0.90 13.46
C SER A 216 -1.80 0.56 13.56
N TYR A 217 -2.39 1.35 14.47
CA TYR A 217 -1.94 2.71 14.72
C TYR A 217 -0.43 2.76 14.99
N ALA A 218 0.08 1.89 15.88
CA ALA A 218 1.49 1.87 16.23
C ALA A 218 2.38 1.59 15.02
N LEU A 219 2.00 0.67 14.12
CA LEU A 219 2.74 0.40 12.89
C LEU A 219 2.78 1.63 11.97
N TYR A 220 1.62 2.28 11.76
CA TYR A 220 1.55 3.44 10.88
C TYR A 220 2.30 4.63 11.45
N ALA A 221 2.13 4.93 12.73
CA ALA A 221 2.75 6.08 13.37
C ALA A 221 4.28 5.97 13.47
N SER A 222 4.81 4.76 13.74
CA SER A 222 6.26 4.56 13.97
C SER A 222 7.04 4.14 12.71
N GLY A 223 6.39 3.49 11.72
CA GLY A 223 7.13 2.83 10.65
C GLY A 223 6.62 3.05 9.23
N TYR A 224 5.32 3.27 9.05
CA TYR A 224 4.74 3.33 7.69
C TYR A 224 4.56 4.76 7.19
N PHE A 225 4.08 5.67 8.03
CA PHE A 225 3.97 7.09 7.66
C PHE A 225 5.31 7.78 7.79
N GLU A 226 5.86 8.23 6.68
CA GLU A 226 7.05 9.08 6.66
C GLU A 226 6.67 10.52 6.97
N ASN A 227 7.53 11.26 7.67
CA ASN A 227 7.27 12.66 7.99
C ASN A 227 7.19 13.52 6.73
N ALA A 228 8.12 13.29 5.79
CA ALA A 228 8.11 13.87 4.46
C ALA A 228 7.71 12.76 3.46
N PRO A 229 6.47 12.76 2.95
CA PRO A 229 5.90 11.63 2.22
C PRO A 229 6.32 11.61 0.74
N TYR A 230 7.61 11.50 0.46
CA TYR A 230 8.11 11.37 -0.90
C TYR A 230 7.77 9.99 -1.50
N PRO A 231 7.22 9.90 -2.72
CA PRO A 231 7.13 8.61 -3.41
C PRO A 231 8.51 7.99 -3.63
N SER A 232 8.68 6.71 -3.28
CA SER A 232 9.97 6.03 -3.35
C SER A 232 10.38 5.71 -4.79
N LEU A 233 11.51 6.29 -5.25
CA LEU A 233 12.10 5.94 -6.54
C LEU A 233 12.54 4.47 -6.59
N LYS A 234 13.05 3.91 -5.49
CA LYS A 234 13.39 2.49 -5.42
C LYS A 234 12.13 1.63 -5.54
N GLY A 235 11.03 2.04 -4.91
CA GLY A 235 9.74 1.38 -5.04
C GLY A 235 9.21 1.41 -6.48
N ALA A 236 9.33 2.55 -7.17
CA ALA A 236 8.97 2.68 -8.58
C ALA A 236 9.83 1.76 -9.47
N SER A 237 11.14 1.71 -9.22
CA SER A 237 12.06 0.80 -9.93
C SER A 237 11.67 -0.66 -9.74
N SER A 238 11.35 -1.09 -8.51
CA SER A 238 10.93 -2.46 -8.22
C SER A 238 9.64 -2.85 -8.94
N VAL A 239 8.67 -1.92 -8.99
CA VAL A 239 7.41 -2.13 -9.72
C VAL A 239 7.64 -2.21 -11.23
N LEU A 240 8.47 -1.32 -11.80
CA LEU A 240 8.84 -1.36 -13.22
C LEU A 240 9.55 -2.66 -13.58
N GLU A 241 10.49 -3.12 -12.74
CA GLU A 241 11.17 -4.40 -12.93
C GLU A 241 10.17 -5.57 -12.94
N PHE A 242 9.21 -5.56 -12.02
CA PHE A 242 8.15 -6.57 -11.98
C PHE A 242 7.31 -6.55 -13.27
N LEU A 243 6.84 -5.37 -13.67
CA LEU A 243 6.01 -5.20 -14.87
C LEU A 243 6.77 -5.49 -16.17
N SER A 244 8.10 -5.39 -16.18
CA SER A 244 8.93 -5.62 -17.36
C SER A 244 8.86 -7.06 -17.90
N ARG A 245 8.33 -7.99 -17.12
CA ARG A 245 8.12 -9.38 -17.53
C ARG A 245 7.06 -9.48 -18.62
N ASP A 246 5.97 -8.72 -18.48
CA ASP A 246 4.80 -8.78 -19.34
C ASP A 246 4.63 -7.52 -20.20
N ASN A 247 5.31 -6.41 -19.84
CA ASN A 247 5.23 -5.13 -20.53
C ASN A 247 6.63 -4.63 -20.96
N PRO A 248 6.98 -4.72 -22.26
CA PRO A 248 8.28 -4.25 -22.75
C PRO A 248 8.58 -2.77 -22.47
N ARG A 249 7.55 -1.91 -22.39
CA ARG A 249 7.71 -0.47 -22.09
C ARG A 249 8.27 -0.24 -20.70
N ALA A 250 8.00 -1.15 -19.75
CA ALA A 250 8.51 -1.05 -18.39
C ALA A 250 10.03 -1.23 -18.31
N ARG A 251 10.66 -1.91 -19.30
CA ARG A 251 12.10 -2.17 -19.32
C ARG A 251 12.93 -0.90 -19.52
N SER A 252 12.41 0.06 -20.28
CA SER A 252 13.09 1.31 -20.62
C SER A 252 12.52 2.54 -19.92
N ALA A 253 11.51 2.36 -19.08
CA ALA A 253 10.86 3.48 -18.40
C ALA A 253 11.75 4.05 -17.28
N ASP A 254 11.89 5.37 -17.23
CA ASP A 254 12.53 6.04 -16.10
C ASP A 254 11.57 6.06 -14.89
N PRO A 255 11.97 5.53 -13.73
CA PRO A 255 11.15 5.61 -12.51
C PRO A 255 10.73 7.04 -12.12
N LYS A 256 11.52 8.05 -12.50
CA LYS A 256 11.19 9.46 -12.28
C LYS A 256 9.99 9.92 -13.12
N SER A 257 9.73 9.29 -14.26
CA SER A 257 8.65 9.69 -15.17
C SER A 257 7.25 9.50 -14.60
N VAL A 258 7.11 8.71 -13.54
CA VAL A 258 5.81 8.41 -12.89
C VAL A 258 5.65 9.10 -11.53
N ILE A 259 6.60 9.97 -11.15
CA ILE A 259 6.62 10.71 -9.87
C ILE A 259 6.71 12.21 -10.14
N ASP A 260 5.90 12.99 -9.44
CA ASP A 260 6.03 14.44 -9.33
C ASP A 260 5.91 14.85 -7.86
N ALA A 261 7.03 14.83 -7.17
CA ALA A 261 7.09 15.17 -5.74
C ALA A 261 7.38 16.67 -5.51
N SER A 262 7.17 17.55 -6.50
CA SER A 262 7.50 18.97 -6.43
C SER A 262 6.85 19.67 -5.26
N ILE A 263 5.56 19.38 -4.99
CA ILE A 263 4.82 20.00 -3.88
C ILE A 263 5.38 19.51 -2.52
N VAL A 264 5.63 18.21 -2.36
CA VAL A 264 6.24 17.67 -1.13
C VAL A 264 7.61 18.31 -0.90
N LYS A 265 8.40 18.44 -1.98
CA LYS A 265 9.71 19.06 -1.91
C LYS A 265 9.63 20.55 -1.49
N GLU A 266 8.70 21.31 -2.03
CA GLU A 266 8.49 22.72 -1.65
C GLU A 266 8.12 22.85 -0.16
N LEU A 267 7.23 21.98 0.33
CA LEU A 267 6.84 21.96 1.74
C LEU A 267 8.00 21.57 2.66
N ASP A 268 8.86 20.67 2.21
CA ASP A 268 10.04 20.24 2.97
C ASP A 268 11.12 21.34 2.98
N ASP A 269 11.49 21.86 1.82
CA ASP A 269 12.50 22.92 1.64
C ASP A 269 12.12 24.23 2.39
N SER A 270 10.81 24.55 2.46
CA SER A 270 10.32 25.71 3.22
C SER A 270 10.38 25.52 4.75
N GLY A 271 10.72 24.33 5.22
CA GLY A 271 10.71 23.96 6.63
C GLY A 271 9.30 23.74 7.20
N PHE A 272 8.25 23.76 6.37
CA PHE A 272 6.87 23.53 6.82
C PHE A 272 6.74 22.16 7.48
N ILE A 273 7.24 21.09 6.82
CA ILE A 273 7.17 19.73 7.36
C ILE A 273 7.91 19.62 8.71
N LYS A 274 9.11 20.18 8.79
CA LYS A 274 9.92 20.16 10.02
C LYS A 274 9.17 20.78 11.21
N LYS A 275 8.55 21.94 11.01
CA LYS A 275 7.79 22.66 12.06
C LYS A 275 6.60 21.86 12.60
N LEU A 276 6.03 20.93 11.81
CA LEU A 276 4.93 20.08 12.27
C LEU A 276 5.38 19.09 13.35
N TYR A 277 6.68 18.82 13.49
CA TYR A 277 7.24 17.84 14.43
C TYR A 277 8.05 18.48 15.57
N GLU A 278 8.25 19.78 15.53
CA GLU A 278 8.75 20.59 16.64
C GLU A 278 7.63 20.82 17.67
#